data_36cc06632368febe59e97c8fb9cf83f7
#
_entry.id   36cc06632368febe59e97c8fb9cf83f7
#
_cell.length_a   1.000
_cell.length_b   1.000
_cell.length_c   1.000
_cell.angle_alpha   90.00
_cell.angle_beta   90.00
_cell.angle_gamma   90.00
#
_symmetry.space_group_name_H-M   'P 1'
#
loop_
_entity.id
_entity.type
_entity.pdbx_description
1 polymer ?
#
loop_
_entity_poly.entity_id
_entity_poly.type
_entity_poly.pdbx_seq_one_letter_code
_entity_poly.pdbx_strand_id
1 'polypeptide(L)'
;MLSTIVATSGLGNRIRVVTSTIKAAELFQKKLRIVWPVTWDCRAAFEDLFQPINHTLVHLESGSWKDLPATKQNLLLPWLYRKTLFKHEWRCYKPNNEEAFSRLLQMDDNFYLDTCYALANYPKEDVSRYFKPQIALQKSIDHIVESFTGNTLGVHIRRTDNRMAIRFSPLSAFRQKIDQLLESEAFNQIFLCTDDEQVRQYFKKTYGNRLLTRQVEISRDSLLGIQNAVIDLWSLAQTRRIVGSYYSSFSETAAEISGIPLDIIYQQPSTNNIL
;
A
#
# COMPACT_ATOMS: atom_id res chain seq x y z
N MET A 1 -7.15 -22.83 17.90
CA MET A 1 -6.46 -22.24 16.73
C MET A 1 -6.73 -20.75 16.77
N LEU A 2 -5.75 -19.90 16.35
CA LEU A 2 -5.92 -18.44 16.33
C LEU A 2 -6.83 -18.04 15.16
N SER A 3 -7.66 -17.04 15.39
CA SER A 3 -8.35 -16.34 14.28
C SER A 3 -7.32 -15.78 13.31
N THR A 4 -7.59 -15.95 12.01
CA THR A 4 -6.62 -15.67 10.95
C THR A 4 -7.14 -14.60 10.01
N ILE A 5 -6.32 -13.57 9.81
CA ILE A 5 -6.55 -12.47 8.87
C ILE A 5 -5.52 -12.56 7.75
N VAL A 6 -5.98 -12.61 6.51
CA VAL A 6 -5.12 -12.65 5.33
C VAL A 6 -5.13 -11.29 4.64
N ALA A 7 -3.96 -10.65 4.61
CA ALA A 7 -3.77 -9.36 3.96
C ALA A 7 -3.61 -9.56 2.44
N THR A 8 -4.59 -9.12 1.67
CA THR A 8 -4.64 -9.30 0.20
C THR A 8 -4.41 -8.00 -0.57
N SER A 9 -4.36 -8.09 -1.90
CA SER A 9 -4.11 -6.98 -2.80
C SER A 9 -2.67 -6.43 -2.74
N GLY A 10 -2.43 -5.25 -3.30
CA GLY A 10 -1.09 -4.66 -3.41
C GLY A 10 -0.49 -4.15 -2.09
N LEU A 11 0.79 -3.77 -2.15
CA LEU A 11 1.65 -3.41 -1.01
C LEU A 11 0.98 -2.47 0.01
N GLY A 12 0.46 -1.31 -0.41
CA GLY A 12 -0.16 -0.34 0.51
C GLY A 12 -1.39 -0.89 1.23
N ASN A 13 -2.22 -1.69 0.54
CA ASN A 13 -3.38 -2.31 1.19
C ASN A 13 -2.96 -3.32 2.26
N ARG A 14 -1.92 -4.13 1.99
CA ARG A 14 -1.41 -5.10 2.98
C ARG A 14 -0.83 -4.43 4.21
N ILE A 15 -0.06 -3.35 4.02
CA ILE A 15 0.45 -2.53 5.13
C ILE A 15 -0.71 -2.05 6.00
N ARG A 16 -1.75 -1.50 5.38
CA ARG A 16 -2.96 -1.04 6.06
C ARG A 16 -3.67 -2.15 6.84
N VAL A 17 -3.85 -3.33 6.23
CA VAL A 17 -4.48 -4.48 6.89
C VAL A 17 -3.67 -4.92 8.11
N VAL A 18 -2.37 -5.08 7.97
CA VAL A 18 -1.49 -5.50 9.07
C VAL A 18 -1.52 -4.49 10.21
N THR A 19 -1.32 -3.19 9.91
CA THR A 19 -1.32 -2.12 10.92
C THR A 19 -2.65 -2.07 11.68
N SER A 20 -3.76 -2.06 10.95
CA SER A 20 -5.11 -2.02 11.57
C SER A 20 -5.44 -3.28 12.36
N THR A 21 -4.94 -4.45 11.94
CA THR A 21 -5.13 -5.71 12.68
C THR A 21 -4.32 -5.71 13.98
N ILE A 22 -3.08 -5.23 13.96
CA ILE A 22 -2.27 -5.09 15.18
C ILE A 22 -3.00 -4.18 16.16
N LYS A 23 -3.48 -3.02 15.68
CA LYS A 23 -4.23 -2.08 16.53
C LYS A 23 -5.50 -2.70 17.13
N ALA A 24 -6.24 -3.44 16.34
CA ALA A 24 -7.42 -4.15 16.81
C ALA A 24 -7.06 -5.24 17.86
N ALA A 25 -5.97 -5.99 17.63
CA ALA A 25 -5.47 -6.97 18.59
C ALA A 25 -5.12 -6.32 19.92
N GLU A 26 -4.49 -5.14 19.92
CA GLU A 26 -4.20 -4.35 21.13
C GLU A 26 -5.46 -3.90 21.86
N LEU A 27 -6.42 -3.33 21.13
CA LEU A 27 -7.67 -2.80 21.71
C LEU A 27 -8.51 -3.90 22.38
N PHE A 28 -8.57 -5.07 21.77
CA PHE A 28 -9.38 -6.20 22.25
C PHE A 28 -8.59 -7.27 23.02
N GLN A 29 -7.28 -7.05 23.23
CA GLN A 29 -6.37 -8.00 23.90
C GLN A 29 -6.48 -9.43 23.34
N LYS A 30 -6.71 -9.53 22.02
CA LYS A 30 -6.93 -10.80 21.32
C LYS A 30 -5.73 -11.25 20.53
N LYS A 31 -5.31 -12.50 20.70
CA LYS A 31 -4.22 -13.09 19.90
C LYS A 31 -4.74 -13.41 18.52
N LEU A 32 -4.04 -12.91 17.49
CA LEU A 32 -4.39 -13.06 16.07
C LEU A 32 -3.21 -13.57 15.25
N ARG A 33 -3.51 -14.32 14.22
CA ARG A 33 -2.57 -14.69 13.17
C ARG A 33 -2.82 -13.82 11.96
N ILE A 34 -1.78 -13.16 11.45
CA ILE A 34 -1.82 -12.40 10.21
C ILE A 34 -1.00 -13.13 9.15
N VAL A 35 -1.57 -13.28 7.97
CA VAL A 35 -0.91 -13.91 6.83
C VAL A 35 -0.67 -12.85 5.75
N TRP A 36 0.58 -12.77 5.31
CA TRP A 36 1.03 -12.00 4.15
C TRP A 36 1.35 -12.97 3.01
N PRO A 37 0.36 -13.38 2.20
CA PRO A 37 0.59 -14.42 1.21
C PRO A 37 1.39 -13.91 0.01
N VAL A 38 2.26 -14.76 -0.54
CA VAL A 38 2.90 -14.48 -1.82
C VAL A 38 1.91 -14.77 -2.94
N THR A 39 1.44 -13.73 -3.63
CA THR A 39 0.40 -13.81 -4.67
C THR A 39 0.80 -13.00 -5.90
N TRP A 40 0.05 -13.11 -6.99
CA TRP A 40 0.33 -12.40 -8.24
C TRP A 40 0.30 -10.87 -8.11
N ASP A 41 -0.45 -10.33 -7.14
CA ASP A 41 -0.60 -8.89 -6.88
C ASP A 41 0.40 -8.33 -5.85
N CYS A 42 1.19 -9.23 -5.22
CA CYS A 42 2.35 -8.90 -4.38
C CYS A 42 3.25 -10.13 -4.26
N ARG A 43 4.19 -10.30 -5.20
CA ARG A 43 5.03 -11.48 -5.30
C ARG A 43 6.32 -11.35 -4.49
N ALA A 44 6.15 -11.02 -3.22
CA ALA A 44 7.22 -10.97 -2.23
C ALA A 44 6.70 -11.44 -0.87
N ALA A 45 7.50 -12.21 -0.16
CA ALA A 45 7.23 -12.55 1.23
C ALA A 45 7.44 -11.32 2.12
N PHE A 46 6.87 -11.32 3.31
CA PHE A 46 7.01 -10.21 4.24
C PHE A 46 8.49 -9.96 4.59
N GLU A 47 9.20 -11.03 4.89
CA GLU A 47 10.62 -11.05 5.26
C GLU A 47 11.58 -10.61 4.13
N ASP A 48 11.15 -10.63 2.87
CA ASP A 48 11.90 -10.09 1.73
C ASP A 48 11.88 -8.56 1.68
N LEU A 49 10.90 -7.95 2.37
CA LEU A 49 10.60 -6.52 2.30
C LEU A 49 10.89 -5.80 3.60
N PHE A 50 10.53 -6.42 4.73
CA PHE A 50 10.50 -5.78 6.04
C PHE A 50 11.20 -6.62 7.11
N GLN A 51 11.70 -5.93 8.12
CA GLN A 51 12.21 -6.55 9.33
C GLN A 51 11.07 -7.18 10.13
N PRO A 52 11.33 -8.21 10.94
CA PRO A 52 10.31 -8.89 11.73
C PRO A 52 9.54 -7.94 12.65
N ILE A 53 8.21 -8.08 12.67
CA ILE A 53 7.35 -7.39 13.63
C ILE A 53 7.24 -8.29 14.87
N ASN A 54 7.90 -7.88 15.95
CA ASN A 54 7.81 -8.59 17.23
C ASN A 54 6.65 -8.01 18.04
N HIS A 55 5.55 -8.76 18.13
CA HIS A 55 4.35 -8.34 18.85
C HIS A 55 3.75 -9.50 19.67
N THR A 56 3.37 -9.23 20.91
CA THR A 56 2.89 -10.29 21.83
C THR A 56 1.53 -10.89 21.46
N LEU A 57 0.68 -10.11 20.82
CA LEU A 57 -0.68 -10.50 20.44
C LEU A 57 -0.80 -10.91 18.97
N VAL A 58 0.20 -10.64 18.15
CA VAL A 58 0.09 -10.89 16.70
C VAL A 58 1.26 -11.76 16.24
N HIS A 59 0.92 -12.82 15.52
CA HIS A 59 1.87 -13.64 14.76
C HIS A 59 1.70 -13.35 13.28
N LEU A 60 2.72 -12.73 12.67
CA LEU A 60 2.76 -12.41 11.23
C LEU A 60 3.67 -13.39 10.50
N GLU A 61 3.18 -13.97 9.41
CA GLU A 61 3.93 -14.91 8.58
C GLU A 61 3.47 -14.86 7.11
N SER A 62 4.30 -15.37 6.20
CA SER A 62 3.98 -15.44 4.77
C SER A 62 2.89 -16.46 4.43
N GLY A 63 2.59 -17.37 5.34
CA GLY A 63 1.54 -18.38 5.18
C GLY A 63 1.90 -19.50 4.20
N SER A 64 0.89 -20.29 3.87
CA SER A 64 1.01 -21.45 3.00
C SER A 64 -0.13 -21.52 1.99
N TRP A 65 -0.15 -22.54 1.13
CA TRP A 65 -1.24 -22.76 0.18
C TRP A 65 -2.63 -22.82 0.84
N LYS A 66 -2.71 -23.28 2.10
CA LYS A 66 -3.95 -23.39 2.89
C LYS A 66 -4.58 -22.05 3.21
N ASP A 67 -3.74 -21.01 3.25
CA ASP A 67 -4.14 -19.65 3.56
C ASP A 67 -4.55 -18.85 2.33
N LEU A 68 -4.28 -19.37 1.12
CA LEU A 68 -4.63 -18.68 -0.11
C LEU A 68 -6.15 -18.61 -0.32
N PRO A 69 -6.67 -17.59 -0.98
CA PRO A 69 -8.04 -17.54 -1.42
C PRO A 69 -8.40 -18.79 -2.25
N ALA A 70 -9.53 -19.41 -1.95
CA ALA A 70 -10.00 -20.55 -2.71
C ALA A 70 -10.49 -20.11 -4.09
N THR A 71 -9.97 -20.74 -5.14
CA THR A 71 -10.30 -20.47 -6.54
C THR A 71 -10.56 -21.78 -7.28
N LYS A 72 -11.12 -21.71 -8.49
CA LYS A 72 -11.23 -22.88 -9.36
C LYS A 72 -9.87 -23.48 -9.72
N GLN A 73 -8.84 -22.64 -9.83
CA GLN A 73 -7.47 -23.06 -10.17
C GLN A 73 -6.83 -23.93 -9.10
N ASN A 74 -7.13 -23.70 -7.82
CA ASN A 74 -6.65 -24.52 -6.71
C ASN A 74 -7.69 -25.55 -6.22
N LEU A 75 -8.67 -25.87 -7.07
CA LEU A 75 -9.73 -26.86 -6.84
C LEU A 75 -10.49 -26.63 -5.52
N LEU A 76 -10.53 -25.41 -5.02
CA LEU A 76 -11.15 -25.04 -3.74
C LEU A 76 -10.54 -25.77 -2.52
N LEU A 77 -9.40 -26.45 -2.66
CA LEU A 77 -8.75 -27.20 -1.59
C LEU A 77 -8.47 -26.36 -0.33
N PRO A 78 -7.99 -25.09 -0.43
CA PRO A 78 -7.82 -24.26 0.75
C PRO A 78 -9.09 -24.07 1.54
N TRP A 79 -10.24 -23.90 0.88
CA TRP A 79 -11.54 -23.74 1.52
C TRP A 79 -11.98 -25.03 2.22
N LEU A 80 -11.87 -26.18 1.56
CA LEU A 80 -12.20 -27.47 2.19
C LEU A 80 -11.39 -27.70 3.46
N TYR A 81 -10.09 -27.40 3.41
CA TYR A 81 -9.23 -27.51 4.58
C TYR A 81 -9.63 -26.54 5.70
N ARG A 82 -9.91 -25.28 5.37
CA ARG A 82 -10.29 -24.26 6.37
C ARG A 82 -11.64 -24.56 7.05
N LYS A 83 -12.57 -25.17 6.33
CA LYS A 83 -13.85 -25.61 6.91
C LYS A 83 -13.70 -26.56 8.11
N THR A 84 -12.61 -27.30 8.18
CA THR A 84 -12.32 -28.18 9.33
C THR A 84 -11.71 -27.45 10.51
N LEU A 85 -11.17 -26.23 10.29
CA LEU A 85 -10.38 -25.48 11.25
C LEU A 85 -11.10 -24.27 11.84
N PHE A 86 -11.91 -23.59 11.01
CA PHE A 86 -12.56 -22.34 11.38
C PHE A 86 -14.07 -22.51 11.38
N LYS A 87 -14.72 -21.93 12.39
CA LYS A 87 -16.18 -21.91 12.45
C LYS A 87 -16.80 -20.90 11.50
N HIS A 88 -16.07 -19.82 11.24
CA HIS A 88 -16.53 -18.74 10.36
C HIS A 88 -15.47 -18.41 9.31
N GLU A 89 -15.89 -18.15 8.09
CA GLU A 89 -15.02 -17.73 6.99
C GLU A 89 -15.68 -16.61 6.19
N TRP A 90 -14.96 -15.49 6.06
CA TRP A 90 -15.35 -14.36 5.21
C TRP A 90 -14.29 -14.10 4.16
N ARG A 91 -14.73 -13.98 2.92
CA ARG A 91 -13.88 -13.67 1.78
C ARG A 91 -14.10 -12.24 1.32
N CYS A 92 -13.02 -11.58 0.87
CA CYS A 92 -13.08 -10.18 0.46
C CYS A 92 -13.80 -9.31 1.49
N TYR A 93 -13.53 -9.60 2.78
CA TYR A 93 -14.20 -8.92 3.88
C TYR A 93 -14.00 -7.41 3.79
N LYS A 94 -15.10 -6.69 3.80
CA LYS A 94 -15.12 -5.24 3.87
C LYS A 94 -15.95 -4.85 5.09
N PRO A 95 -15.35 -4.19 6.09
CA PRO A 95 -16.11 -3.73 7.24
C PRO A 95 -17.15 -2.69 6.81
N ASN A 96 -18.40 -2.87 7.20
CA ASN A 96 -19.49 -1.93 6.89
C ASN A 96 -19.38 -0.63 7.71
N ASN A 97 -18.80 -0.73 8.90
CA ASN A 97 -18.52 0.36 9.83
C ASN A 97 -17.36 -0.05 10.76
N GLU A 98 -16.91 0.87 11.59
CA GLU A 98 -15.81 0.64 12.55
C GLU A 98 -16.10 -0.48 13.56
N GLU A 99 -17.37 -0.73 13.89
CA GLU A 99 -17.78 -1.75 14.85
C GLU A 99 -17.84 -3.16 14.24
N ALA A 100 -17.91 -3.27 12.90
CA ALA A 100 -18.14 -4.57 12.27
C ALA A 100 -17.04 -5.59 12.59
N PHE A 101 -15.77 -5.19 12.57
CA PHE A 101 -14.65 -6.05 12.93
C PHE A 101 -14.54 -6.26 14.44
N SER A 102 -14.87 -5.26 15.24
CA SER A 102 -14.89 -5.36 16.69
C SER A 102 -15.82 -6.47 17.18
N ARG A 103 -16.99 -6.62 16.55
CA ARG A 103 -17.92 -7.70 16.86
C ARG A 103 -17.34 -9.08 16.58
N LEU A 104 -16.56 -9.24 15.49
CA LEU A 104 -15.87 -10.50 15.19
C LEU A 104 -14.81 -10.83 16.25
N LEU A 105 -14.10 -9.82 16.75
CA LEU A 105 -13.10 -10.01 17.78
C LEU A 105 -13.69 -10.38 19.15
N GLN A 106 -14.92 -10.02 19.41
CA GLN A 106 -15.65 -10.37 20.65
C GLN A 106 -16.25 -11.80 20.61
N MET A 107 -16.26 -12.45 19.45
CA MET A 107 -16.73 -13.83 19.34
C MET A 107 -15.74 -14.78 20.03
N ASP A 108 -16.27 -15.80 20.71
CA ASP A 108 -15.44 -16.87 21.28
C ASP A 108 -14.90 -17.83 20.22
N ASP A 109 -15.58 -17.88 19.08
CA ASP A 109 -15.23 -18.74 17.98
C ASP A 109 -14.04 -18.20 17.15
N ASN A 110 -13.23 -19.11 16.63
CA ASN A 110 -12.18 -18.75 15.69
C ASN A 110 -12.75 -18.50 14.29
N PHE A 111 -12.11 -17.58 13.59
CA PHE A 111 -12.51 -17.22 12.23
C PHE A 111 -11.32 -17.07 11.27
N TYR A 112 -11.62 -17.17 10.00
CA TYR A 112 -10.75 -16.81 8.89
C TYR A 112 -11.39 -15.68 8.08
N LEU A 113 -10.63 -14.66 7.76
CA LEU A 113 -11.04 -13.65 6.78
C LEU A 113 -9.87 -13.23 5.89
N ASP A 114 -10.16 -12.94 4.62
CA ASP A 114 -9.25 -12.24 3.72
C ASP A 114 -9.78 -10.83 3.43
N THR A 115 -8.89 -9.85 3.39
CA THR A 115 -9.25 -8.44 3.20
C THR A 115 -8.11 -7.61 2.61
N CYS A 116 -8.48 -6.51 1.95
CA CYS A 116 -7.58 -5.43 1.54
C CYS A 116 -7.94 -4.08 2.20
N TYR A 117 -8.88 -4.08 3.13
CA TYR A 117 -9.37 -2.89 3.84
C TYR A 117 -8.80 -2.82 5.26
N ALA A 118 -8.66 -1.62 5.80
CA ALA A 118 -8.41 -1.44 7.21
C ALA A 118 -9.55 -2.04 8.06
N LEU A 119 -9.21 -2.72 9.14
CA LEU A 119 -10.14 -3.39 10.03
C LEU A 119 -10.46 -2.56 11.28
N ALA A 120 -9.60 -1.62 11.61
CA ALA A 120 -9.77 -0.65 12.70
C ALA A 120 -9.04 0.64 12.34
N ASN A 121 -9.42 1.74 12.97
CA ASN A 121 -8.65 2.97 12.92
C ASN A 121 -7.34 2.80 13.69
N TYR A 122 -6.27 3.38 13.16
CA TYR A 122 -4.94 3.35 13.77
C TYR A 122 -4.24 4.71 13.63
N PRO A 123 -3.35 5.08 14.58
CA PRO A 123 -2.47 6.23 14.42
C PRO A 123 -1.55 6.07 13.21
N LYS A 124 -1.35 7.14 12.43
CA LYS A 124 -0.51 7.10 11.22
C LYS A 124 0.92 6.65 11.50
N GLU A 125 1.46 7.06 12.65
CA GLU A 125 2.79 6.68 13.15
C GLU A 125 2.98 5.18 13.36
N ASP A 126 1.90 4.41 13.52
CA ASP A 126 1.98 2.96 13.66
C ASP A 126 2.51 2.30 12.37
N VAL A 127 2.30 2.90 11.19
CA VAL A 127 2.88 2.38 9.95
C VAL A 127 4.40 2.39 10.03
N SER A 128 5.02 3.52 10.34
CA SER A 128 6.49 3.61 10.45
C SER A 128 7.04 2.88 11.69
N ARG A 129 6.24 2.67 12.71
CA ARG A 129 6.58 1.89 13.90
C ARG A 129 6.74 0.41 13.58
N TYR A 130 5.79 -0.19 12.86
CA TYR A 130 5.78 -1.61 12.58
C TYR A 130 6.53 -2.00 11.32
N PHE A 131 6.51 -1.15 10.29
CA PHE A 131 7.14 -1.46 9.02
C PHE A 131 8.50 -0.79 8.90
N LYS A 132 9.54 -1.58 9.08
CA LYS A 132 10.94 -1.19 8.84
C LYS A 132 11.44 -1.93 7.61
N PRO A 133 11.82 -1.25 6.52
CA PRO A 133 12.40 -1.91 5.36
C PRO A 133 13.59 -2.79 5.74
N GLN A 134 13.82 -3.85 4.98
CA GLN A 134 15.05 -4.63 5.10
C GLN A 134 16.28 -3.72 4.90
N ILE A 135 17.37 -4.04 5.57
CA ILE A 135 18.59 -3.20 5.61
C ILE A 135 19.08 -2.84 4.20
N ALA A 136 19.03 -3.79 3.26
CA ALA A 136 19.44 -3.55 1.89
C ALA A 136 18.54 -2.54 1.17
N LEU A 137 17.21 -2.62 1.40
CA LEU A 137 16.24 -1.67 0.84
C LEU A 137 16.39 -0.30 1.49
N GLN A 138 16.62 -0.26 2.81
CA GLN A 138 16.84 1.00 3.54
C GLN A 138 18.05 1.75 2.99
N LYS A 139 19.18 1.07 2.73
CA LYS A 139 20.36 1.69 2.10
C LYS A 139 20.05 2.31 0.75
N SER A 140 19.20 1.66 -0.05
CA SER A 140 18.78 2.21 -1.35
C SER A 140 17.87 3.42 -1.19
N ILE A 141 16.99 3.43 -0.18
CA ILE A 141 16.15 4.56 0.18
C ILE A 141 17.03 5.75 0.61
N ASP A 142 17.96 5.51 1.53
CA ASP A 142 18.87 6.54 2.07
C ASP A 142 19.65 7.22 0.93
N HIS A 143 20.20 6.43 0.01
CA HIS A 143 20.93 6.95 -1.15
C HIS A 143 20.07 7.85 -2.05
N ILE A 144 18.78 7.50 -2.25
CA ILE A 144 17.85 8.34 -3.01
C ILE A 144 17.56 9.64 -2.25
N VAL A 145 17.28 9.52 -0.95
CA VAL A 145 16.92 10.64 -0.08
C VAL A 145 18.09 11.63 0.09
N GLU A 146 19.34 11.16 0.08
CA GLU A 146 20.54 12.02 0.04
C GLU A 146 20.56 12.98 -1.15
N SER A 147 19.90 12.63 -2.25
CA SER A 147 19.76 13.51 -3.43
C SER A 147 18.63 14.53 -3.31
N PHE A 148 17.79 14.44 -2.26
CA PHE A 148 16.68 15.34 -2.07
C PHE A 148 17.17 16.70 -1.53
N THR A 149 16.54 17.75 -2.03
CA THR A 149 16.63 19.07 -1.38
C THR A 149 15.60 19.14 -0.26
N GLY A 150 15.77 20.05 0.70
CA GLY A 150 14.80 20.23 1.78
C GLY A 150 13.37 20.60 1.32
N ASN A 151 13.18 20.89 0.01
CA ASN A 151 11.93 21.28 -0.62
C ASN A 151 11.57 20.37 -1.80
N THR A 152 11.76 19.05 -1.65
CA THR A 152 11.36 18.06 -2.66
C THR A 152 9.87 17.78 -2.57
N LEU A 153 9.17 17.90 -3.71
CA LEU A 153 7.77 17.51 -3.91
C LEU A 153 7.69 16.06 -4.35
N GLY A 154 7.00 15.22 -3.60
CA GLY A 154 6.68 13.86 -4.00
C GLY A 154 5.49 13.82 -4.97
N VAL A 155 5.61 13.06 -6.04
CA VAL A 155 4.53 12.88 -7.01
C VAL A 155 4.35 11.39 -7.27
N HIS A 156 3.14 10.87 -7.07
CA HIS A 156 2.82 9.48 -7.38
C HIS A 156 1.69 9.40 -8.39
N ILE A 157 2.00 8.89 -9.59
CA ILE A 157 1.07 8.77 -10.71
C ILE A 157 0.84 7.30 -11.04
N ARG A 158 -0.37 6.80 -10.73
CA ARG A 158 -0.80 5.42 -11.03
C ARG A 158 -1.54 5.35 -12.34
N ARG A 159 -1.13 4.42 -13.25
CA ARG A 159 -1.72 4.27 -14.60
C ARG A 159 -2.12 2.85 -14.96
N THR A 160 -1.18 1.90 -14.95
CA THR A 160 -1.28 0.64 -15.69
C THR A 160 -2.55 -0.17 -15.43
N ASP A 161 -2.97 -0.36 -14.20
CA ASP A 161 -4.08 -1.25 -13.82
C ASP A 161 -5.23 -0.57 -13.06
N ASN A 162 -5.06 0.71 -12.70
CA ASN A 162 -6.05 1.42 -11.88
C ASN A 162 -6.94 2.33 -12.73
N ARG A 163 -8.06 1.77 -13.23
CA ARG A 163 -9.03 2.51 -14.05
C ARG A 163 -9.58 3.76 -13.37
N MET A 164 -9.75 3.74 -12.04
CA MET A 164 -10.25 4.90 -11.29
C MET A 164 -9.20 6.01 -11.24
N ALA A 165 -7.93 5.68 -10.99
CA ALA A 165 -6.85 6.65 -11.05
C ALA A 165 -6.72 7.26 -12.45
N ILE A 166 -6.77 6.44 -13.51
CA ILE A 166 -6.71 6.92 -14.89
C ILE A 166 -7.85 7.90 -15.19
N ARG A 167 -9.08 7.52 -14.82
CA ARG A 167 -10.29 8.27 -15.13
C ARG A 167 -10.39 9.61 -14.38
N PHE A 168 -10.04 9.61 -13.09
CA PHE A 168 -10.28 10.75 -12.21
C PHE A 168 -9.03 11.57 -11.86
N SER A 169 -7.84 11.13 -12.30
CA SER A 169 -6.59 11.86 -12.06
C SER A 169 -5.86 12.08 -13.39
N PRO A 170 -6.36 12.94 -14.30
CA PRO A 170 -5.73 13.17 -15.59
C PRO A 170 -4.35 13.83 -15.44
N LEU A 171 -3.43 13.56 -16.37
CA LEU A 171 -2.06 14.09 -16.35
C LEU A 171 -2.00 15.62 -16.38
N SER A 172 -2.95 16.25 -17.06
CA SER A 172 -3.09 17.71 -17.10
C SER A 172 -3.34 18.30 -15.70
N ALA A 173 -4.18 17.66 -14.88
CA ALA A 173 -4.44 18.09 -13.51
C ALA A 173 -3.22 17.90 -12.60
N PHE A 174 -2.45 16.82 -12.78
CA PHE A 174 -1.15 16.65 -12.10
C PHE A 174 -0.21 17.80 -12.48
N ARG A 175 -0.05 18.08 -13.77
CA ARG A 175 0.82 19.16 -14.24
C ARG A 175 0.41 20.49 -13.64
N GLN A 176 -0.87 20.85 -13.73
CA GLN A 176 -1.39 22.09 -13.16
C GLN A 176 -1.09 22.22 -11.66
N LYS A 177 -1.34 21.14 -10.88
CA LYS A 177 -1.07 21.14 -9.43
C LYS A 177 0.42 21.25 -9.11
N ILE A 178 1.27 20.55 -9.87
CA ILE A 178 2.72 20.61 -9.69
C ILE A 178 3.23 22.02 -10.01
N ASP A 179 2.84 22.61 -11.16
CA ASP A 179 3.26 23.94 -11.56
C ASP A 179 2.85 24.97 -10.46
N GLN A 180 1.61 24.90 -9.97
CA GLN A 180 1.13 25.75 -8.88
C GLN A 180 1.99 25.62 -7.61
N LEU A 181 2.36 24.40 -7.20
CA LEU A 181 3.16 24.16 -6.01
C LEU A 181 4.61 24.61 -6.18
N LEU A 182 5.19 24.44 -7.35
CA LEU A 182 6.54 24.93 -7.67
C LEU A 182 6.61 26.46 -7.60
N GLU A 183 5.55 27.16 -7.98
CA GLU A 183 5.48 28.62 -7.97
C GLU A 183 5.18 29.17 -6.57
N SER A 184 4.23 28.59 -5.84
CA SER A 184 3.69 29.16 -4.59
C SER A 184 4.38 28.68 -3.33
N GLU A 185 4.90 27.45 -3.29
CA GLU A 185 5.43 26.82 -2.07
C GLU A 185 6.97 26.64 -2.08
N ALA A 186 7.65 27.27 -3.03
CA ALA A 186 9.11 27.22 -3.16
C ALA A 186 9.69 25.78 -3.26
N PHE A 187 8.92 24.82 -3.80
CA PHE A 187 9.49 23.53 -4.17
C PHE A 187 10.46 23.72 -5.33
N ASN A 188 11.62 23.10 -5.25
CA ASN A 188 12.66 23.23 -6.26
C ASN A 188 13.00 21.90 -6.96
N GLN A 189 12.48 20.80 -6.44
CA GLN A 189 12.74 19.46 -6.93
C GLN A 189 11.48 18.62 -6.84
N ILE A 190 11.33 17.66 -7.77
CA ILE A 190 10.23 16.70 -7.83
C ILE A 190 10.81 15.30 -7.75
N PHE A 191 10.27 14.46 -6.88
CA PHE A 191 10.51 13.02 -6.90
C PHE A 191 9.29 12.31 -7.45
N LEU A 192 9.40 11.74 -8.66
CA LEU A 192 8.30 11.07 -9.37
C LEU A 192 8.38 9.55 -9.24
N CYS A 193 7.32 8.97 -8.70
CA CYS A 193 7.02 7.54 -8.74
C CYS A 193 5.87 7.28 -9.70
N THR A 194 6.06 6.43 -10.69
CA THR A 194 5.02 6.02 -11.63
C THR A 194 5.28 4.62 -12.16
N ASP A 195 4.22 3.91 -12.46
CA ASP A 195 4.23 2.58 -13.09
C ASP A 195 4.14 2.63 -14.62
N ASP A 196 4.20 3.83 -15.22
CA ASP A 196 4.07 4.07 -16.66
C ASP A 196 5.30 4.82 -17.20
N GLU A 197 6.03 4.17 -18.13
CA GLU A 197 7.23 4.74 -18.73
C GLU A 197 6.94 5.98 -19.60
N GLN A 198 5.79 6.02 -20.27
CA GLN A 198 5.43 7.18 -21.10
C GLN A 198 5.18 8.41 -20.22
N VAL A 199 4.54 8.20 -19.06
CA VAL A 199 4.36 9.26 -18.05
C VAL A 199 5.71 9.73 -17.53
N ARG A 200 6.63 8.82 -17.22
CA ARG A 200 7.99 9.16 -16.76
C ARG A 200 8.70 10.05 -17.77
N GLN A 201 8.72 9.66 -19.03
CA GLN A 201 9.36 10.42 -20.11
C GLN A 201 8.71 11.78 -20.34
N TYR A 202 7.37 11.85 -20.30
CA TYR A 202 6.64 13.10 -20.40
C TYR A 202 7.05 14.10 -19.31
N PHE A 203 7.05 13.68 -18.06
CA PHE A 203 7.42 14.56 -16.95
C PHE A 203 8.91 14.89 -16.93
N LYS A 204 9.78 13.96 -17.35
CA LYS A 204 11.22 14.22 -17.51
C LYS A 204 11.49 15.29 -18.55
N LYS A 205 10.78 15.25 -19.69
CA LYS A 205 10.86 16.30 -20.71
C LYS A 205 10.33 17.64 -20.21
N THR A 206 9.27 17.63 -19.39
CA THR A 206 8.62 18.85 -18.87
C THR A 206 9.47 19.56 -17.82
N TYR A 207 10.03 18.82 -16.85
CA TYR A 207 10.69 19.41 -15.68
C TYR A 207 12.22 19.32 -15.71
N GLY A 208 12.80 18.57 -16.64
CA GLY A 208 14.25 18.48 -16.85
C GLY A 208 15.00 18.09 -15.58
N ASN A 209 16.00 18.89 -15.21
CA ASN A 209 16.86 18.63 -14.05
C ASN A 209 16.16 18.77 -12.68
N ARG A 210 14.95 19.33 -12.65
CA ARG A 210 14.16 19.39 -11.40
C ARG A 210 13.51 18.06 -11.07
N LEU A 211 13.43 17.11 -12.04
CA LEU A 211 12.78 15.82 -11.85
C LEU A 211 13.79 14.74 -11.50
N LEU A 212 13.62 14.15 -10.33
CA LEU A 212 14.21 12.88 -9.94
C LEU A 212 13.18 11.76 -10.16
N THR A 213 13.61 10.69 -10.78
CA THR A 213 12.80 9.48 -10.95
C THR A 213 13.71 8.27 -11.13
N ARG A 214 13.31 7.12 -10.63
CA ARG A 214 14.06 5.88 -10.79
C ARG A 214 13.69 5.22 -12.13
N GLN A 215 14.71 4.76 -12.85
CA GLN A 215 14.53 3.93 -14.05
C GLN A 215 14.59 2.46 -13.64
N VAL A 216 13.53 1.97 -13.01
CA VAL A 216 13.42 0.59 -12.56
C VAL A 216 12.09 0.01 -12.99
N GLU A 217 12.08 -1.28 -13.23
CA GLU A 217 10.85 -2.00 -13.45
C GLU A 217 10.06 -2.05 -12.13
N ILE A 218 8.79 -1.62 -12.20
CA ILE A 218 7.83 -1.75 -11.11
C ILE A 218 6.77 -2.73 -11.55
N SER A 219 6.91 -3.96 -11.09
CA SER A 219 5.96 -5.05 -11.34
C SER A 219 5.46 -5.61 -10.03
N ARG A 220 4.22 -6.07 -10.01
CA ARG A 220 3.64 -6.75 -8.83
C ARG A 220 3.92 -8.24 -8.81
N ASP A 221 4.29 -8.80 -9.95
CA ASP A 221 4.47 -10.22 -10.18
C ASP A 221 5.93 -10.68 -10.07
N SER A 222 6.83 -9.81 -9.61
CA SER A 222 8.22 -10.13 -9.33
C SER A 222 8.67 -9.61 -7.96
N LEU A 223 9.57 -10.35 -7.31
CA LEU A 223 10.18 -9.96 -6.04
C LEU A 223 10.87 -8.59 -6.18
N LEU A 224 11.69 -8.44 -7.22
CA LEU A 224 12.42 -7.20 -7.48
C LEU A 224 11.49 -6.02 -7.69
N GLY A 225 10.38 -6.22 -8.41
CA GLY A 225 9.37 -5.18 -8.63
C GLY A 225 8.72 -4.72 -7.34
N ILE A 226 8.41 -5.63 -6.41
CA ILE A 226 7.84 -5.27 -5.10
C ILE A 226 8.90 -4.61 -4.21
N GLN A 227 10.17 -5.07 -4.23
CA GLN A 227 11.26 -4.40 -3.52
C GLN A 227 11.47 -2.97 -4.04
N ASN A 228 11.43 -2.75 -5.35
CA ASN A 228 11.47 -1.42 -5.94
C ASN A 228 10.28 -0.56 -5.50
N ALA A 229 9.09 -1.15 -5.39
CA ALA A 229 7.92 -0.43 -4.87
C ALA A 229 8.07 -0.03 -3.39
N VAL A 230 8.71 -0.86 -2.54
CA VAL A 230 9.05 -0.48 -1.16
C VAL A 230 10.03 0.70 -1.15
N ILE A 231 11.08 0.65 -1.97
CA ILE A 231 12.06 1.75 -2.07
C ILE A 231 11.36 3.04 -2.50
N ASP A 232 10.51 3.00 -3.53
CA ASP A 232 9.77 4.17 -4.01
C ASP A 232 8.80 4.71 -2.95
N LEU A 233 8.08 3.82 -2.26
CA LEU A 233 7.11 4.17 -1.22
C LEU A 233 7.78 4.92 -0.05
N TRP A 234 8.89 4.37 0.47
CA TRP A 234 9.63 4.97 1.58
C TRP A 234 10.38 6.24 1.17
N SER A 235 10.94 6.30 -0.05
CA SER A 235 11.54 7.53 -0.56
C SER A 235 10.49 8.63 -0.75
N LEU A 236 9.31 8.29 -1.27
CA LEU A 236 8.19 9.21 -1.41
C LEU A 236 7.76 9.80 -0.06
N ALA A 237 7.75 8.98 0.99
CA ALA A 237 7.45 9.39 2.36
C ALA A 237 8.47 10.39 2.94
N GLN A 238 9.69 10.50 2.38
CA GLN A 238 10.70 11.47 2.83
C GLN A 238 10.62 12.82 2.10
N THR A 239 9.63 13.00 1.24
CA THR A 239 9.38 14.30 0.60
C THR A 239 8.60 15.24 1.52
N ARG A 240 8.53 16.52 1.19
CA ARG A 240 7.85 17.52 2.04
C ARG A 240 6.31 17.48 1.92
N ARG A 241 5.80 17.08 0.75
CA ARG A 241 4.38 16.96 0.40
C ARG A 241 4.24 15.94 -0.72
N ILE A 242 3.12 15.26 -0.79
CA ILE A 242 2.82 14.33 -1.88
C ILE A 242 1.63 14.83 -2.70
N VAL A 243 1.74 14.72 -4.02
CA VAL A 243 0.63 14.81 -4.96
C VAL A 243 0.38 13.41 -5.50
N GLY A 244 -0.80 12.85 -5.23
CA GLY A 244 -1.12 11.45 -5.49
C GLY A 244 -2.33 11.24 -6.38
N SER A 245 -2.40 10.06 -7.02
CA SER A 245 -3.57 9.63 -7.80
C SER A 245 -4.74 9.28 -6.89
N TYR A 246 -5.95 9.62 -7.34
CA TYR A 246 -7.18 9.17 -6.74
C TYR A 246 -7.26 7.64 -6.68
N TYR A 247 -7.86 7.11 -5.62
CA TYR A 247 -8.06 5.69 -5.40
C TYR A 247 -6.75 4.87 -5.43
N SER A 248 -5.69 5.41 -4.82
CA SER A 248 -4.39 4.75 -4.73
C SER A 248 -3.88 4.70 -3.30
N SER A 249 -3.92 3.51 -2.70
CA SER A 249 -3.39 3.26 -1.37
C SER A 249 -1.88 3.53 -1.24
N PHE A 250 -1.14 3.57 -2.36
CA PHE A 250 0.30 3.80 -2.35
C PHE A 250 0.65 5.21 -1.85
N SER A 251 0.04 6.25 -2.42
CA SER A 251 0.26 7.63 -1.97
C SER A 251 -0.29 7.89 -0.56
N GLU A 252 -1.42 7.26 -0.21
CA GLU A 252 -1.98 7.33 1.14
C GLU A 252 -1.02 6.73 2.17
N THR A 253 -0.49 5.53 1.91
CA THR A 253 0.48 4.87 2.80
C THR A 253 1.79 5.67 2.90
N ALA A 254 2.30 6.24 1.80
CA ALA A 254 3.49 7.09 1.85
C ALA A 254 3.29 8.31 2.77
N ALA A 255 2.14 8.96 2.68
CA ALA A 255 1.80 10.09 3.55
C ALA A 255 1.65 9.66 5.02
N GLU A 256 1.11 8.47 5.29
CA GLU A 256 0.98 7.92 6.64
C GLU A 256 2.33 7.60 7.29
N ILE A 257 3.30 7.07 6.54
CA ILE A 257 4.64 6.71 7.04
C ILE A 257 5.32 7.89 7.75
N SER A 258 5.21 9.10 7.21
CA SER A 258 5.90 10.28 7.74
C SER A 258 4.98 11.42 8.18
N GLY A 259 3.65 11.21 8.12
CA GLY A 259 2.67 12.22 8.53
C GLY A 259 2.63 13.47 7.65
N ILE A 260 3.14 13.40 6.42
CA ILE A 260 3.25 14.54 5.50
C ILE A 260 1.94 14.83 4.77
N PRO A 261 1.73 16.09 4.30
CA PRO A 261 0.53 16.45 3.54
C PRO A 261 0.41 15.67 2.24
N LEU A 262 -0.83 15.26 1.91
CA LEU A 262 -1.18 14.56 0.68
C LEU A 262 -2.29 15.31 -0.06
N ASP A 263 -2.03 15.72 -1.30
CA ASP A 263 -3.01 16.26 -2.22
C ASP A 263 -3.41 15.18 -3.21
N ILE A 264 -4.65 14.75 -3.18
CA ILE A 264 -5.20 13.79 -4.13
C ILE A 264 -5.72 14.54 -5.36
N ILE A 265 -5.19 14.18 -6.52
CA ILE A 265 -5.73 14.67 -7.80
C ILE A 265 -7.05 13.97 -8.08
N TYR A 266 -8.12 14.76 -8.05
CA TYR A 266 -9.47 14.30 -8.38
C TYR A 266 -10.16 15.32 -9.28
N GLN A 267 -10.53 14.89 -10.47
CA GLN A 267 -11.30 15.67 -11.43
C GLN A 267 -12.41 14.81 -12.01
N GLN A 268 -13.65 15.27 -11.90
CA GLN A 268 -14.76 14.59 -12.58
C GLN A 268 -14.53 14.65 -14.09
N PRO A 269 -14.68 13.53 -14.83
CA PRO A 269 -14.67 13.56 -16.28
C PRO A 269 -15.76 14.50 -16.79
N SER A 270 -15.42 15.39 -17.70
CA SER A 270 -16.43 16.21 -18.38
C SER A 270 -17.45 15.29 -19.05
N THR A 271 -18.72 15.54 -18.86
CA THR A 271 -19.87 14.76 -19.39
C THR A 271 -19.90 14.70 -20.94
N ASN A 272 -19.01 15.41 -21.63
CA ASN A 272 -18.99 15.53 -23.10
C ASN A 272 -18.23 14.42 -23.84
N ASN A 273 -17.72 13.39 -23.19
CA ASN A 273 -17.02 12.27 -23.83
C ASN A 273 -17.68 10.90 -23.59
N ILE A 274 -19.02 10.86 -23.61
CA ILE A 274 -19.78 9.61 -23.74
C ILE A 274 -20.45 9.66 -25.13
N LEU A 275 -19.69 9.36 -26.15
CA LEU A 275 -20.19 8.88 -27.45
C LEU A 275 -19.30 7.72 -27.87
#